data_59921f74ee047d7df6e8c673aad634b4
#
_entry.id   59921f74ee047d7df6e8c673aad634b4
#
_cell.length_a   1.000
_cell.length_b   1.000
_cell.length_c   1.000
_cell.angle_alpha   90.00
_cell.angle_beta   90.00
_cell.angle_gamma   90.00
#
_symmetry.space_group_name_H-M   'P 1'
#
loop_
_entity.id
_entity.type
_entity.pdbx_description
1 polymer ?
#
loop_
_entity_poly.entity_id
_entity_poly.type
_entity_poly.pdbx_seq_one_letter_code
_entity_poly.pdbx_strand_id
1 'polypeptide(L)'
;NGEPLAVSTPVISLWANPVELTAESVDVAPLAKALGMSETDLRAKLEKAKKKEFIYLKRHQAPQFAERILAQKWAGVYGRAEYKRFYPAGEVAAHVVGFTDVDDLGQEGLELAFDDWLSGLPGERQVLKDLKGRIVKEVGLLQAPEAGKDLRLSIDLRMQYLAYRELKQAVSQHGAKGGSIVLLDARTGEVLAMANQPAYNPNDRSHLNVASLRNRAIIDQFEPGSTMKPLTVMAAMETGRYHPRTLIDTSPGHIRIG
;
A
#
# COMPACT_ATOMS: atom_id res chain seq x y z
N ASN A 1 17.00 -10.94 -2.70
CA ASN A 1 17.21 -11.92 -1.61
C ASN A 1 15.93 -12.70 -1.26
N GLY A 2 14.80 -12.47 -1.95
CA GLY A 2 13.53 -13.17 -1.73
C GLY A 2 12.76 -12.76 -0.46
N GLU A 3 13.17 -11.68 0.18
CA GLU A 3 12.47 -11.15 1.35
C GLU A 3 11.17 -10.43 0.92
N PRO A 4 10.02 -10.71 1.56
CA PRO A 4 8.75 -10.12 1.17
C PRO A 4 8.66 -8.65 1.57
N LEU A 5 8.28 -7.79 0.63
CA LEU A 5 8.00 -6.37 0.86
C LEU A 5 6.51 -6.09 1.04
N ALA A 6 5.66 -6.93 0.44
CA ALA A 6 4.21 -6.92 0.61
C ALA A 6 3.70 -8.36 0.54
N VAL A 7 2.77 -8.71 1.43
CA VAL A 7 2.14 -10.04 1.48
C VAL A 7 0.65 -9.91 1.70
N SER A 8 -0.14 -10.76 1.04
CA SER A 8 -1.57 -10.86 1.30
C SER A 8 -1.81 -11.84 2.44
N THR A 9 -2.38 -11.37 3.54
CA THR A 9 -2.70 -12.17 4.71
C THR A 9 -4.20 -12.47 4.75
N PRO A 10 -4.63 -13.71 5.05
CA PRO A 10 -6.03 -14.04 5.15
C PRO A 10 -6.66 -13.33 6.34
N VAL A 11 -7.83 -12.74 6.11
CA VAL A 11 -8.65 -12.04 7.10
C VAL A 11 -10.11 -12.40 6.91
N ILE A 12 -10.95 -12.10 7.89
CA ILE A 12 -12.38 -12.28 7.80
C ILE A 12 -13.07 -10.93 8.03
N SER A 13 -13.89 -10.53 7.08
CA SER A 13 -14.78 -9.38 7.22
C SER A 13 -16.13 -9.84 7.74
N LEU A 14 -16.55 -9.29 8.89
CA LEU A 14 -17.86 -9.53 9.48
C LEU A 14 -18.87 -8.60 8.82
N TRP A 15 -19.95 -9.17 8.35
CA TRP A 15 -21.06 -8.44 7.75
C TRP A 15 -22.40 -8.89 8.30
N ALA A 16 -23.41 -8.07 8.15
CA ALA A 16 -24.76 -8.41 8.55
C ALA A 16 -25.75 -8.22 7.40
N ASN A 17 -26.81 -9.03 7.42
CA ASN A 17 -28.06 -8.76 6.75
C ASN A 17 -28.99 -8.01 7.72
N PRO A 18 -29.15 -6.68 7.58
CA PRO A 18 -29.97 -5.90 8.51
C PRO A 18 -31.43 -6.36 8.56
N VAL A 19 -31.98 -6.86 7.44
CA VAL A 19 -33.36 -7.35 7.39
C VAL A 19 -33.54 -8.56 8.30
N GLU A 20 -32.60 -9.49 8.30
CA GLU A 20 -32.64 -10.67 9.17
C GLU A 20 -32.36 -10.30 10.64
N LEU A 21 -31.36 -9.44 10.87
CA LEU A 21 -30.93 -9.06 12.22
C LEU A 21 -31.98 -8.22 12.97
N THR A 22 -32.79 -7.41 12.25
CA THR A 22 -33.84 -6.58 12.86
C THR A 22 -35.19 -7.27 12.95
N ALA A 23 -35.46 -8.33 12.15
CA ALA A 23 -36.74 -9.03 12.11
C ALA A 23 -37.06 -9.78 13.41
N GLU A 24 -36.05 -10.15 14.20
CA GLU A 24 -36.21 -11.01 15.40
C GLU A 24 -36.15 -10.22 16.72
N SER A 25 -36.32 -8.92 16.74
CA SER A 25 -36.17 -8.07 17.96
C SER A 25 -34.90 -8.40 18.76
N VAL A 26 -33.80 -8.67 18.07
CA VAL A 26 -32.56 -9.12 18.67
C VAL A 26 -31.99 -8.02 19.55
N ASP A 27 -31.63 -8.33 20.80
CA ASP A 27 -30.82 -7.46 21.61
C ASP A 27 -29.43 -7.36 20.99
N VAL A 28 -29.12 -6.18 20.42
CA VAL A 28 -27.84 -5.94 19.74
C VAL A 28 -26.71 -5.54 20.70
N ALA A 29 -27.01 -5.33 21.99
CA ALA A 29 -26.01 -4.94 22.98
C ALA A 29 -24.89 -5.99 23.16
N PRO A 30 -25.18 -7.31 23.26
CA PRO A 30 -24.12 -8.31 23.33
C PRO A 30 -23.28 -8.39 22.03
N LEU A 31 -23.91 -8.23 20.87
CA LEU A 31 -23.19 -8.19 19.59
C LEU A 31 -22.29 -6.96 19.50
N ALA A 32 -22.77 -5.79 19.89
CA ALA A 32 -21.97 -4.55 19.93
C ALA A 32 -20.75 -4.70 20.83
N LYS A 33 -20.96 -5.26 22.04
CA LYS A 33 -19.87 -5.55 22.99
C LYS A 33 -18.84 -6.53 22.40
N ALA A 34 -19.33 -7.61 21.76
CA ALA A 34 -18.45 -8.59 21.13
C ALA A 34 -17.64 -8.01 19.96
N LEU A 35 -18.24 -7.09 19.19
CA LEU A 35 -17.57 -6.36 18.12
C LEU A 35 -16.65 -5.25 18.62
N GLY A 36 -16.70 -4.87 19.91
CA GLY A 36 -15.97 -3.72 20.45
C GLY A 36 -16.50 -2.40 19.91
N MET A 37 -17.80 -2.28 19.70
CA MET A 37 -18.50 -1.07 19.25
C MET A 37 -19.48 -0.59 20.32
N SER A 38 -19.87 0.69 20.28
CA SER A 38 -20.99 1.15 21.09
C SER A 38 -22.33 0.59 20.52
N GLU A 39 -23.27 0.30 21.40
CA GLU A 39 -24.61 -0.15 20.99
C GLU A 39 -25.30 0.91 20.11
N THR A 40 -25.12 2.18 20.46
CA THR A 40 -25.68 3.31 19.70
C THR A 40 -25.14 3.36 18.27
N ASP A 41 -23.84 3.14 18.08
CA ASP A 41 -23.24 3.13 16.73
C ASP A 41 -23.72 1.95 15.91
N LEU A 42 -23.82 0.76 16.54
CA LEU A 42 -24.32 -0.43 15.85
C LEU A 42 -25.79 -0.25 15.45
N ARG A 43 -26.65 0.25 16.35
CA ARG A 43 -28.07 0.54 16.03
C ARG A 43 -28.20 1.58 14.92
N ALA A 44 -27.46 2.68 14.98
CA ALA A 44 -27.45 3.70 13.94
C ALA A 44 -27.01 3.15 12.58
N LYS A 45 -26.02 2.26 12.57
CA LYS A 45 -25.51 1.61 11.36
C LYS A 45 -26.56 0.67 10.75
N LEU A 46 -27.24 -0.13 11.58
CA LEU A 46 -28.31 -1.03 11.15
C LEU A 46 -29.52 -0.25 10.63
N GLU A 47 -29.94 0.80 11.33
CA GLU A 47 -31.09 1.63 10.93
C GLU A 47 -30.88 2.34 9.58
N LYS A 48 -29.67 2.90 9.34
CA LYS A 48 -29.29 3.48 8.04
C LYS A 48 -29.34 2.45 6.90
N ALA A 49 -29.21 1.17 7.22
CA ALA A 49 -29.13 0.10 6.24
C ALA A 49 -30.33 -0.86 6.32
N LYS A 50 -31.40 -0.54 7.01
CA LYS A 50 -32.56 -1.43 7.28
C LYS A 50 -33.24 -2.06 6.04
N LYS A 51 -33.06 -1.43 4.87
CA LYS A 51 -33.58 -1.92 3.58
C LYS A 51 -32.51 -2.67 2.76
N LYS A 52 -31.29 -2.78 3.27
CA LYS A 52 -30.19 -3.47 2.59
C LYS A 52 -30.06 -4.89 3.11
N GLU A 53 -29.66 -5.80 2.25
CA GLU A 53 -29.39 -7.20 2.62
C GLU A 53 -27.93 -7.42 3.05
N PHE A 54 -27.09 -6.39 2.93
CA PHE A 54 -25.67 -6.49 3.22
C PHE A 54 -25.12 -5.16 3.76
N ILE A 55 -24.44 -5.23 4.92
CA ILE A 55 -23.58 -4.18 5.43
C ILE A 55 -22.35 -4.79 6.12
N TYR A 56 -21.20 -4.23 5.94
CA TYR A 56 -20.05 -4.60 6.76
C TYR A 56 -20.22 -4.10 8.20
N LEU A 57 -20.09 -5.00 9.18
CA LEU A 57 -19.99 -4.64 10.60
C LEU A 57 -18.56 -4.23 10.93
N LYS A 58 -17.60 -5.10 10.61
CA LYS A 58 -16.18 -4.86 10.83
C LYS A 58 -15.35 -5.57 9.77
N ARG A 59 -14.53 -4.83 9.05
CA ARG A 59 -13.70 -5.42 7.98
C ARG A 59 -12.32 -5.85 8.50
N HIS A 60 -11.68 -6.74 7.77
CA HIS A 60 -10.29 -7.16 7.91
C HIS A 60 -9.91 -7.57 9.34
N GLN A 61 -10.74 -8.42 9.94
CA GLN A 61 -10.47 -8.94 11.27
C GLN A 61 -9.57 -10.18 11.22
N ALA A 62 -8.76 -10.36 12.26
CA ALA A 62 -8.01 -11.60 12.43
C ALA A 62 -8.98 -12.80 12.49
N PRO A 63 -8.66 -13.94 11.84
CA PRO A 63 -9.55 -15.10 11.78
C PRO A 63 -10.08 -15.54 13.15
N GLN A 64 -9.19 -15.63 14.16
CA GLN A 64 -9.58 -16.03 15.50
C GLN A 64 -10.59 -15.07 16.16
N PHE A 65 -10.52 -13.76 15.86
CA PHE A 65 -11.50 -12.80 16.36
C PHE A 65 -12.86 -13.02 15.68
N ALA A 66 -12.85 -13.11 14.35
CA ALA A 66 -14.07 -13.29 13.58
C ALA A 66 -14.78 -14.63 13.90
N GLU A 67 -14.04 -15.72 14.02
CA GLU A 67 -14.54 -17.03 14.38
C GLU A 67 -15.23 -17.02 15.75
N ARG A 68 -14.69 -16.32 16.75
CA ARG A 68 -15.35 -16.17 18.08
C ARG A 68 -16.70 -15.46 17.98
N ILE A 69 -16.84 -14.49 17.07
CA ILE A 69 -18.10 -13.80 16.82
C ILE A 69 -19.09 -14.75 16.12
N LEU A 70 -18.64 -15.41 15.06
CA LEU A 70 -19.47 -16.32 14.26
C LEU A 70 -19.93 -17.55 15.04
N ALA A 71 -19.10 -18.04 15.98
CA ALA A 71 -19.44 -19.15 16.86
C ALA A 71 -20.66 -18.87 17.75
N GLN A 72 -21.00 -17.61 18.01
CA GLN A 72 -22.19 -17.21 18.76
C GLN A 72 -23.49 -17.32 17.95
N LYS A 73 -23.39 -17.58 16.63
CA LYS A 73 -24.50 -17.84 15.72
C LYS A 73 -25.61 -16.78 15.74
N TRP A 74 -25.19 -15.50 15.77
CA TRP A 74 -26.12 -14.38 15.64
C TRP A 74 -26.89 -14.47 14.32
N ALA A 75 -28.24 -14.45 14.38
CA ALA A 75 -29.05 -14.42 13.18
C ALA A 75 -28.72 -13.18 12.34
N GLY A 76 -28.51 -13.37 11.03
CA GLY A 76 -28.16 -12.30 10.12
C GLY A 76 -26.71 -11.76 10.23
N VAL A 77 -25.81 -12.45 10.96
CA VAL A 77 -24.38 -12.10 11.03
C VAL A 77 -23.55 -13.19 10.37
N TYR A 78 -22.69 -12.78 9.45
CA TYR A 78 -21.91 -13.67 8.60
C TYR A 78 -20.46 -13.23 8.50
N GLY A 79 -19.59 -14.16 8.11
CA GLY A 79 -18.19 -13.91 7.79
C GLY A 79 -17.94 -14.05 6.29
N ARG A 80 -17.11 -13.17 5.75
CA ARG A 80 -16.56 -13.27 4.40
C ARG A 80 -15.04 -13.35 4.49
N ALA A 81 -14.48 -14.41 3.94
CA ALA A 81 -13.03 -14.52 3.80
C ALA A 81 -12.55 -13.48 2.77
N GLU A 82 -11.59 -12.69 3.17
CA GLU A 82 -10.93 -11.67 2.36
C GLU A 82 -9.42 -11.76 2.61
N TYR A 83 -8.66 -10.97 1.88
CA TYR A 83 -7.24 -10.78 2.14
C TYR A 83 -7.00 -9.33 2.56
N LYS A 84 -5.90 -9.11 3.25
CA LYS A 84 -5.40 -7.78 3.59
C LYS A 84 -3.93 -7.73 3.26
N ARG A 85 -3.51 -6.72 2.53
CA ARG A 85 -2.10 -6.45 2.27
C ARG A 85 -1.39 -6.04 3.57
N PHE A 86 -0.26 -6.66 3.82
CA PHE A 86 0.63 -6.34 4.92
C PHE A 86 2.02 -6.06 4.37
N TYR A 87 2.69 -5.06 4.90
CA TYR A 87 3.98 -4.53 4.45
C TYR A 87 5.03 -4.74 5.53
N PRO A 88 5.78 -5.88 5.51
CA PRO A 88 6.74 -6.23 6.57
C PRO A 88 7.81 -5.16 6.82
N ALA A 89 8.27 -4.50 5.74
CA ALA A 89 9.27 -3.45 5.83
C ALA A 89 8.73 -2.10 6.34
N GLY A 90 7.40 -1.95 6.51
CA GLY A 90 6.78 -0.73 7.04
C GLY A 90 7.24 0.53 6.31
N GLU A 91 7.64 1.55 7.06
CA GLU A 91 8.10 2.85 6.53
C GLU A 91 9.32 2.76 5.62
N VAL A 92 10.15 1.72 5.79
CA VAL A 92 11.44 1.57 5.11
C VAL A 92 11.28 1.48 3.59
N ALA A 93 10.26 0.78 3.11
CA ALA A 93 10.00 0.57 1.69
C ALA A 93 8.70 1.22 1.19
N ALA A 94 8.03 2.04 2.02
CA ALA A 94 6.70 2.56 1.76
C ALA A 94 6.56 3.28 0.41
N HIS A 95 7.50 4.14 0.05
CA HIS A 95 7.43 4.89 -1.21
C HIS A 95 7.68 4.05 -2.46
N VAL A 96 8.42 2.94 -2.32
CA VAL A 96 8.65 2.00 -3.42
C VAL A 96 7.42 1.12 -3.60
N VAL A 97 7.00 0.47 -2.51
CA VAL A 97 5.91 -0.51 -2.56
C VAL A 97 4.56 0.18 -2.71
N GLY A 98 4.32 1.26 -1.97
CA GLY A 98 3.00 1.87 -1.90
C GLY A 98 2.08 1.14 -0.92
N PHE A 99 0.79 1.19 -1.20
CA PHE A 99 -0.24 0.50 -0.43
C PHE A 99 -1.52 0.32 -1.25
N THR A 100 -2.36 -0.59 -0.80
CA THR A 100 -3.73 -0.80 -1.32
C THR A 100 -4.77 -0.13 -0.41
N ASP A 101 -5.95 0.13 -0.93
CA ASP A 101 -7.10 0.53 -0.13
C ASP A 101 -7.75 -0.66 0.61
N VAL A 102 -8.96 -0.43 1.16
CA VAL A 102 -9.71 -1.47 1.88
C VAL A 102 -10.30 -2.54 0.95
N ASP A 103 -10.38 -2.27 -0.34
CA ASP A 103 -10.86 -3.20 -1.37
C ASP A 103 -9.71 -3.86 -2.15
N ASP A 104 -8.48 -3.77 -1.61
CA ASP A 104 -7.22 -4.27 -2.17
C ASP A 104 -6.80 -3.64 -3.50
N LEU A 105 -7.35 -2.47 -3.86
CA LEU A 105 -6.94 -1.71 -5.04
C LEU A 105 -5.69 -0.88 -4.75
N GLY A 106 -4.70 -0.94 -5.61
CA GLY A 106 -3.45 -0.17 -5.49
C GLY A 106 -3.69 1.34 -5.49
N GLN A 107 -3.10 2.05 -4.52
CA GLN A 107 -3.28 3.49 -4.36
C GLN A 107 -2.00 4.28 -4.62
N GLU A 108 -0.85 3.72 -4.33
CA GLU A 108 0.46 4.36 -4.45
C GLU A 108 1.54 3.33 -4.82
N GLY A 109 2.68 3.80 -5.34
CA GLY A 109 3.87 3.02 -5.59
C GLY A 109 3.66 1.86 -6.56
N LEU A 110 4.34 0.75 -6.31
CA LEU A 110 4.25 -0.45 -7.14
C LEU A 110 2.90 -1.16 -7.01
N GLU A 111 2.21 -1.04 -5.87
CA GLU A 111 0.85 -1.56 -5.72
C GLU A 111 -0.11 -0.91 -6.72
N LEU A 112 0.02 0.41 -6.96
CA LEU A 112 -0.76 1.11 -7.97
C LEU A 112 -0.27 0.81 -9.40
N ALA A 113 1.05 0.90 -9.62
CA ALA A 113 1.62 0.77 -10.95
C ALA A 113 1.45 -0.63 -11.55
N PHE A 114 1.34 -1.65 -10.72
CA PHE A 114 1.21 -3.06 -11.11
C PHE A 114 -0.08 -3.69 -10.54
N ASP A 115 -1.12 -2.88 -10.30
CA ASP A 115 -2.38 -3.37 -9.74
C ASP A 115 -2.96 -4.52 -10.55
N ASP A 116 -3.06 -4.39 -11.87
CA ASP A 116 -3.54 -5.45 -12.77
C ASP A 116 -2.72 -6.76 -12.72
N TRP A 117 -1.42 -6.65 -12.39
CA TRP A 117 -0.53 -7.80 -12.27
C TRP A 117 -0.62 -8.48 -10.91
N LEU A 118 -0.74 -7.68 -9.86
CA LEU A 118 -0.77 -8.11 -8.47
C LEU A 118 -2.17 -8.59 -8.05
N SER A 119 -3.21 -8.03 -8.68
CA SER A 119 -4.60 -8.42 -8.44
C SER A 119 -4.91 -9.75 -9.10
N GLY A 120 -5.67 -10.59 -8.40
CA GLY A 120 -6.22 -11.79 -8.99
C GLY A 120 -7.52 -11.50 -9.79
N LEU A 121 -7.97 -12.48 -10.50
CA LEU A 121 -9.30 -12.45 -11.12
C LEU A 121 -10.31 -13.12 -10.17
N PRO A 122 -11.40 -12.42 -9.80
CA PRO A 122 -12.44 -13.02 -8.97
C PRO A 122 -13.13 -14.15 -9.71
N GLY A 123 -13.42 -15.23 -8.99
CA GLY A 123 -14.24 -16.32 -9.53
C GLY A 123 -15.71 -15.96 -9.56
N GLU A 124 -16.45 -16.58 -10.45
CA GLU A 124 -17.90 -16.46 -10.56
C GLU A 124 -18.57 -17.80 -10.29
N ARG A 125 -19.64 -17.78 -9.47
CA ARG A 125 -20.46 -18.96 -9.20
C ARG A 125 -21.94 -18.66 -9.40
N GLN A 126 -22.63 -19.62 -9.96
CA GLN A 126 -24.07 -19.57 -10.12
C GLN A 126 -24.73 -20.14 -8.87
N VAL A 127 -25.65 -19.36 -8.29
CA VAL A 127 -26.40 -19.77 -7.08
C VAL A 127 -27.89 -19.61 -7.32
N LEU A 128 -28.70 -20.52 -6.75
CA LEU A 128 -30.14 -20.34 -6.65
C LEU A 128 -30.45 -19.66 -5.33
N LYS A 129 -31.23 -18.58 -5.40
CA LYS A 129 -31.71 -17.84 -4.23
C LYS A 129 -33.22 -18.06 -4.07
N ASP A 130 -33.71 -18.10 -2.82
CA ASP A 130 -35.13 -18.07 -2.50
C ASP A 130 -35.70 -16.64 -2.71
N LEU A 131 -37.02 -16.52 -2.51
CA LEU A 131 -37.72 -15.22 -2.59
C LEU A 131 -37.23 -14.17 -1.57
N LYS A 132 -36.48 -14.60 -0.55
CA LYS A 132 -35.87 -13.74 0.47
C LYS A 132 -34.37 -13.45 0.19
N GLY A 133 -33.86 -13.81 -1.01
CA GLY A 133 -32.47 -13.57 -1.40
C GLY A 133 -31.46 -14.56 -0.80
N ARG A 134 -31.87 -15.57 -0.02
CA ARG A 134 -30.96 -16.53 0.60
C ARG A 134 -30.53 -17.60 -0.41
N ILE A 135 -29.22 -17.90 -0.41
CA ILE A 135 -28.67 -18.95 -1.26
C ILE A 135 -29.21 -20.31 -0.79
N VAL A 136 -30.00 -20.94 -1.64
CA VAL A 136 -30.60 -22.28 -1.37
C VAL A 136 -29.70 -23.38 -1.92
N LYS A 137 -29.06 -23.13 -3.05
CA LYS A 137 -28.19 -24.11 -3.74
C LYS A 137 -27.12 -23.43 -4.56
N GLU A 138 -25.90 -23.94 -4.48
CA GLU A 138 -24.86 -23.65 -5.46
C GLU A 138 -25.05 -24.57 -6.67
N VAL A 139 -25.17 -23.98 -7.86
CA VAL A 139 -25.47 -24.70 -9.11
C VAL A 139 -24.18 -25.11 -9.79
N GLY A 140 -23.18 -24.23 -9.77
CA GLY A 140 -21.89 -24.50 -10.38
C GLY A 140 -20.93 -23.31 -10.31
N LEU A 141 -19.67 -23.59 -10.56
CA LEU A 141 -18.63 -22.59 -10.73
C LEU A 141 -18.61 -22.19 -12.20
N LEU A 142 -18.84 -20.91 -12.49
CA LEU A 142 -18.77 -20.37 -13.85
C LEU A 142 -17.34 -20.04 -14.24
N GLN A 143 -16.59 -19.44 -13.30
CA GLN A 143 -15.20 -19.11 -13.46
C GLN A 143 -14.44 -19.38 -12.16
N ALA A 144 -13.32 -20.10 -12.26
CA ALA A 144 -12.44 -20.29 -11.11
C ALA A 144 -11.71 -18.97 -10.79
N PRO A 145 -11.52 -18.65 -9.51
CA PRO A 145 -10.68 -17.50 -9.14
C PRO A 145 -9.23 -17.77 -9.53
N GLU A 146 -8.57 -16.75 -10.07
CA GLU A 146 -7.14 -16.79 -10.36
C GLU A 146 -6.40 -15.87 -9.37
N ALA A 147 -5.34 -16.42 -8.75
CA ALA A 147 -4.50 -15.61 -7.84
C ALA A 147 -3.69 -14.58 -8.63
N GLY A 148 -3.45 -13.42 -8.03
CA GLY A 148 -2.50 -12.44 -8.53
C GLY A 148 -1.08 -13.00 -8.60
N LYS A 149 -0.21 -12.35 -9.35
CA LYS A 149 1.16 -12.81 -9.61
C LYS A 149 2.16 -12.07 -8.70
N ASP A 150 3.25 -12.76 -8.37
CA ASP A 150 4.35 -12.15 -7.64
C ASP A 150 5.12 -11.17 -8.52
N LEU A 151 5.56 -10.06 -7.92
CA LEU A 151 6.47 -9.09 -8.52
C LEU A 151 7.82 -9.15 -7.81
N ARG A 152 8.88 -9.48 -8.55
CA ARG A 152 10.25 -9.49 -8.02
C ARG A 152 10.95 -8.17 -8.34
N LEU A 153 11.61 -7.61 -7.33
CA LEU A 153 12.31 -6.32 -7.42
C LEU A 153 13.81 -6.52 -7.26
N SER A 154 14.58 -5.58 -7.78
CA SER A 154 16.02 -5.45 -7.57
C SER A 154 16.40 -4.89 -6.19
N ILE A 155 15.43 -4.40 -5.42
CA ILE A 155 15.65 -3.81 -4.09
C ILE A 155 16.31 -4.83 -3.15
N ASP A 156 17.46 -4.44 -2.57
CA ASP A 156 18.07 -5.14 -1.43
C ASP A 156 17.56 -4.53 -0.13
N LEU A 157 16.80 -5.29 0.66
CA LEU A 157 16.14 -4.76 1.86
C LEU A 157 17.15 -4.23 2.90
N ARG A 158 18.35 -4.80 2.97
CA ARG A 158 19.40 -4.31 3.90
C ARG A 158 19.92 -2.95 3.47
N MET A 159 20.17 -2.76 2.17
CA MET A 159 20.58 -1.46 1.60
C MET A 159 19.44 -0.44 1.71
N GLN A 160 18.21 -0.86 1.46
CA GLN A 160 17.03 -0.04 1.64
C GLN A 160 16.88 0.46 3.09
N TYR A 161 17.05 -0.43 4.06
CA TYR A 161 17.00 -0.09 5.48
C TYR A 161 18.12 0.88 5.87
N LEU A 162 19.35 0.63 5.39
CA LEU A 162 20.48 1.52 5.64
C LEU A 162 20.23 2.91 5.06
N ALA A 163 19.82 2.99 3.79
CA ALA A 163 19.49 4.25 3.14
C ALA A 163 18.38 5.01 3.88
N TYR A 164 17.32 4.33 4.27
CA TYR A 164 16.23 4.91 5.04
C TYR A 164 16.71 5.48 6.38
N ARG A 165 17.48 4.68 7.16
CA ARG A 165 17.99 5.08 8.47
C ARG A 165 18.88 6.31 8.40
N GLU A 166 19.87 6.28 7.52
CA GLU A 166 20.84 7.38 7.37
C GLU A 166 20.14 8.66 6.86
N LEU A 167 19.20 8.51 5.92
CA LEU A 167 18.43 9.65 5.44
C LEU A 167 17.56 10.27 6.54
N LYS A 168 16.86 9.43 7.33
CA LYS A 168 16.02 9.89 8.45
C LYS A 168 16.85 10.65 9.48
N GLN A 169 18.05 10.13 9.80
CA GLN A 169 18.98 10.79 10.71
C GLN A 169 19.46 12.12 10.13
N ALA A 170 19.89 12.16 8.89
CA ALA A 170 20.40 13.38 8.24
C ALA A 170 19.33 14.48 8.16
N VAL A 171 18.09 14.13 7.74
CA VAL A 171 16.97 15.08 7.69
C VAL A 171 16.69 15.67 9.07
N SER A 172 16.68 14.81 10.11
CA SER A 172 16.47 15.27 11.49
C SER A 172 17.61 16.13 12.00
N GLN A 173 18.86 15.72 11.80
CA GLN A 173 20.06 16.41 12.29
C GLN A 173 20.23 17.80 11.65
N HIS A 174 19.89 17.92 10.38
CA HIS A 174 20.04 19.18 9.64
C HIS A 174 18.77 20.02 9.58
N GLY A 175 17.66 19.58 10.20
CA GLY A 175 16.38 20.27 10.17
C GLY A 175 15.83 20.42 8.73
N ALA A 176 16.16 19.48 7.83
CA ALA A 176 15.76 19.54 6.44
C ALA A 176 14.25 19.24 6.29
N LYS A 177 13.59 19.86 5.31
CA LYS A 177 12.18 19.64 5.01
C LYS A 177 11.90 18.25 4.42
N GLY A 178 12.93 17.64 3.84
CA GLY A 178 12.87 16.33 3.21
C GLY A 178 14.18 15.98 2.52
N GLY A 179 14.25 14.78 2.00
CA GLY A 179 15.40 14.30 1.25
C GLY A 179 15.13 12.96 0.59
N SER A 180 16.03 12.55 -0.30
CA SER A 180 15.95 11.28 -1.01
C SER A 180 17.33 10.67 -1.16
N ILE A 181 17.39 9.34 -1.13
CA ILE A 181 18.56 8.54 -1.49
C ILE A 181 18.13 7.51 -2.53
N VAL A 182 18.86 7.44 -3.64
CA VAL A 182 18.74 6.37 -4.64
C VAL A 182 20.10 5.69 -4.77
N LEU A 183 20.11 4.38 -4.60
CA LEU A 183 21.30 3.55 -4.75
C LEU A 183 21.13 2.65 -5.97
N LEU A 184 22.04 2.77 -6.93
CA LEU A 184 22.03 2.02 -8.18
C LEU A 184 23.24 1.08 -8.25
N ASP A 185 23.04 -0.10 -8.84
CA ASP A 185 24.17 -0.86 -9.35
C ASP A 185 24.74 -0.18 -10.60
N ALA A 186 25.99 0.24 -10.55
CA ALA A 186 26.61 1.00 -11.63
C ALA A 186 26.84 0.18 -12.92
N ARG A 187 26.74 -1.15 -12.85
CA ARG A 187 26.94 -2.06 -14.00
C ARG A 187 25.62 -2.38 -14.70
N THR A 188 24.57 -2.62 -13.91
CA THR A 188 23.28 -3.09 -14.43
C THR A 188 22.24 -1.98 -14.51
N GLY A 189 22.41 -0.89 -13.74
CA GLY A 189 21.41 0.16 -13.58
C GLY A 189 20.25 -0.21 -12.65
N GLU A 190 20.31 -1.39 -12.02
CA GLU A 190 19.27 -1.82 -11.09
C GLU A 190 19.20 -0.93 -9.86
N VAL A 191 17.98 -0.59 -9.44
CA VAL A 191 17.74 0.17 -8.21
C VAL A 191 17.84 -0.77 -7.02
N LEU A 192 18.88 -0.63 -6.21
CA LEU A 192 19.11 -1.43 -5.01
C LEU A 192 18.42 -0.85 -3.77
N ALA A 193 18.28 0.48 -3.72
CA ALA A 193 17.53 1.17 -2.68
C ALA A 193 16.97 2.50 -3.21
N MET A 194 15.79 2.88 -2.70
CA MET A 194 15.17 4.17 -2.94
C MET A 194 14.42 4.60 -1.67
N ALA A 195 14.99 5.53 -0.92
CA ALA A 195 14.45 6.03 0.33
C ALA A 195 14.08 7.51 0.21
N ASN A 196 12.97 7.90 0.85
CA ASN A 196 12.51 9.28 0.92
C ASN A 196 12.15 9.66 2.36
N GLN A 197 12.28 10.95 2.68
CA GLN A 197 11.80 11.55 3.91
C GLN A 197 11.02 12.84 3.59
N PRO A 198 9.91 13.12 4.32
CA PRO A 198 9.30 12.29 5.37
C PRO A 198 8.68 11.01 4.82
N ALA A 199 8.71 9.95 5.63
CA ALA A 199 8.10 8.67 5.30
C ALA A 199 6.73 8.48 5.99
N TYR A 200 6.01 7.45 5.60
CA TYR A 200 4.73 7.05 6.21
C TYR A 200 4.71 5.55 6.46
N ASN A 201 3.83 5.10 7.37
CA ASN A 201 3.61 3.69 7.61
C ASN A 201 2.42 3.18 6.77
N PRO A 202 2.65 2.30 5.76
CA PRO A 202 1.56 1.79 4.93
C PRO A 202 0.58 0.88 5.70
N ASN A 203 1.01 0.30 6.83
CA ASN A 203 0.16 -0.53 7.67
C ASN A 203 -0.75 0.27 8.62
N ASP A 204 -0.36 1.51 8.97
CA ASP A 204 -1.16 2.41 9.80
C ASP A 204 -1.25 3.80 9.14
N ARG A 205 -2.41 4.08 8.59
CA ARG A 205 -2.71 5.33 7.87
C ARG A 205 -3.69 6.23 8.60
N SER A 206 -3.93 5.98 9.89
CA SER A 206 -4.87 6.76 10.69
C SER A 206 -4.48 8.24 10.80
N HIS A 207 -3.18 8.54 10.74
CA HIS A 207 -2.60 9.89 10.78
C HIS A 207 -1.81 10.23 9.52
N LEU A 208 -2.24 9.72 8.36
CA LEU A 208 -1.52 9.89 7.10
C LEU A 208 -1.48 11.37 6.68
N ASN A 209 -0.28 11.90 6.53
CA ASN A 209 -0.07 13.18 5.88
C ASN A 209 0.12 12.95 4.37
N VAL A 210 -0.75 13.50 3.55
CA VAL A 210 -0.71 13.37 2.08
C VAL A 210 0.64 13.81 1.51
N ALA A 211 1.28 14.84 2.09
CA ALA A 211 2.59 15.29 1.65
C ALA A 211 3.70 14.25 1.86
N SER A 212 3.53 13.28 2.79
CA SER A 212 4.48 12.19 3.02
C SER A 212 4.34 11.02 2.04
N LEU A 213 3.26 10.96 1.25
CA LEU A 213 3.09 9.94 0.21
C LEU A 213 4.04 10.15 -0.97
N ARG A 214 4.46 11.38 -1.16
CA ARG A 214 5.23 11.80 -2.33
C ARG A 214 6.57 11.07 -2.43
N ASN A 215 6.75 10.28 -3.50
CA ASN A 215 8.04 9.69 -3.84
C ASN A 215 8.95 10.75 -4.45
N ARG A 216 9.62 11.51 -3.58
CA ARG A 216 10.44 12.68 -3.95
C ARG A 216 11.57 12.32 -4.90
N ALA A 217 12.13 11.13 -4.77
CA ALA A 217 13.22 10.67 -5.64
C ALA A 217 12.81 10.60 -7.13
N ILE A 218 11.50 10.44 -7.40
CA ILE A 218 10.97 10.29 -8.78
C ILE A 218 10.29 11.57 -9.25
N ILE A 219 9.51 12.24 -8.38
CA ILE A 219 8.60 13.30 -8.83
C ILE A 219 9.05 14.71 -8.49
N ASP A 220 10.03 14.89 -7.56
CA ASP A 220 10.53 16.22 -7.23
C ASP A 220 11.50 16.71 -8.30
N GLN A 221 11.26 17.93 -8.76
CA GLN A 221 12.19 18.65 -9.62
C GLN A 221 13.00 19.61 -8.77
N PHE A 222 14.30 19.67 -9.03
CA PHE A 222 15.22 20.57 -8.34
C PHE A 222 16.29 21.05 -9.30
N GLU A 223 16.89 22.20 -8.99
CA GLU A 223 18.04 22.72 -9.72
C GLU A 223 19.29 21.96 -9.28
N PRO A 224 19.92 21.15 -10.18
CA PRO A 224 21.00 20.24 -9.80
C PRO A 224 22.31 20.98 -9.47
N GLY A 225 22.50 22.20 -9.96
CA GLY A 225 23.69 22.99 -9.71
C GLY A 225 24.96 22.26 -10.13
N SER A 226 26.02 22.31 -9.26
CA SER A 226 27.32 21.68 -9.56
C SER A 226 27.30 20.18 -9.73
N THR A 227 26.19 19.49 -9.37
CA THR A 227 26.06 18.05 -9.59
C THR A 227 25.95 17.68 -11.08
N MET A 228 25.63 18.65 -11.94
CA MET A 228 25.68 18.49 -13.41
C MET A 228 27.06 18.51 -14.03
N LYS A 229 28.06 19.05 -13.32
CA LYS A 229 29.42 19.21 -13.89
C LYS A 229 30.09 17.93 -14.34
N PRO A 230 29.99 16.79 -13.59
CA PRO A 230 30.52 15.51 -14.07
C PRO A 230 29.92 15.09 -15.41
N LEU A 231 28.60 15.24 -15.60
CA LEU A 231 27.94 14.91 -16.87
C LEU A 231 28.43 15.80 -18.01
N THR A 232 28.59 17.09 -17.77
CA THR A 232 29.16 18.03 -18.74
C THR A 232 30.57 17.64 -19.14
N VAL A 233 31.44 17.27 -18.16
CA VAL A 233 32.80 16.82 -18.42
C VAL A 233 32.79 15.50 -19.20
N MET A 234 31.94 14.54 -18.85
CA MET A 234 31.81 13.29 -19.59
C MET A 234 31.42 13.54 -21.05
N ALA A 235 30.40 14.35 -21.28
CA ALA A 235 29.98 14.72 -22.64
C ALA A 235 31.10 15.39 -23.43
N ALA A 236 31.91 16.29 -22.81
CA ALA A 236 33.06 16.88 -23.44
C ALA A 236 34.12 15.82 -23.80
N MET A 237 34.40 14.86 -22.93
CA MET A 237 35.34 13.77 -23.17
C MET A 237 34.89 12.83 -24.29
N GLU A 238 33.61 12.54 -24.42
CA GLU A 238 33.03 11.72 -25.50
C GLU A 238 33.26 12.33 -26.89
N THR A 239 33.45 13.64 -26.99
CA THR A 239 33.83 14.30 -28.27
C THR A 239 35.20 13.92 -28.78
N GLY A 240 36.04 13.27 -27.96
CA GLY A 240 37.46 12.99 -28.25
C GLY A 240 38.37 14.18 -28.27
N ARG A 241 37.85 15.41 -28.06
CA ARG A 241 38.65 16.66 -28.03
C ARG A 241 39.26 16.94 -26.67
N TYR A 242 38.72 16.39 -25.62
CA TYR A 242 39.12 16.61 -24.24
C TYR A 242 39.50 15.31 -23.57
N HIS A 243 40.55 15.36 -22.75
CA HIS A 243 41.06 14.25 -21.95
C HIS A 243 41.22 14.70 -20.49
N PRO A 244 41.35 13.80 -19.52
CA PRO A 244 41.53 14.16 -18.11
C PRO A 244 42.73 15.10 -17.83
N ARG A 245 43.69 15.18 -18.76
CA ARG A 245 44.90 16.01 -18.66
C ARG A 245 44.86 17.20 -19.61
N THR A 246 43.75 17.47 -20.29
CA THR A 246 43.63 18.65 -21.16
C THR A 246 43.72 19.92 -20.33
N LEU A 247 44.63 20.82 -20.69
CA LEU A 247 44.70 22.13 -20.08
C LEU A 247 43.62 23.03 -20.65
N ILE A 248 42.81 23.60 -19.77
CA ILE A 248 41.77 24.57 -20.11
C ILE A 248 42.21 25.95 -19.63
N ASP A 249 42.32 26.87 -20.55
CA ASP A 249 42.55 28.27 -20.20
C ASP A 249 41.29 28.86 -19.58
N THR A 250 41.40 29.31 -18.34
CA THR A 250 40.32 29.93 -17.57
C THR A 250 40.51 31.43 -17.37
N SER A 251 41.45 32.05 -18.14
CA SER A 251 41.65 33.48 -18.11
C SER A 251 40.48 34.24 -18.75
N PRO A 252 40.08 35.38 -18.21
CA PRO A 252 40.61 36.12 -17.05
C PRO A 252 40.06 35.68 -15.69
N GLY A 253 39.50 34.50 -15.56
CA GLY A 253 39.00 33.94 -14.27
C GLY A 253 37.66 34.51 -13.79
N HIS A 254 37.00 35.36 -14.57
CA HIS A 254 35.68 35.92 -14.27
C HIS A 254 34.84 36.07 -15.54
N ILE A 255 33.54 35.85 -15.42
CA ILE A 255 32.55 36.09 -16.47
C ILE A 255 31.56 37.13 -15.95
N ARG A 256 31.32 38.17 -16.75
CA ARG A 256 30.26 39.15 -16.49
C ARG A 256 28.98 38.59 -17.09
N ILE A 257 28.01 38.24 -16.24
CA ILE A 257 26.66 37.89 -16.67
C ILE A 257 25.83 39.16 -16.65
N GLY A 258 25.36 39.60 -17.83
CA GLY A 258 24.62 40.84 -18.01
C GLY A 258 23.23 40.85 -17.36
#